data_ac8420fc48af3e04a7214734067d9ff3
#
_entry.id   ac8420fc48af3e04a7214734067d9ff3
#
_cell.length_a   1.000
_cell.length_b   1.000
_cell.length_c   1.000
_cell.angle_alpha   90.00
_cell.angle_beta   90.00
_cell.angle_gamma   90.00
#
_symmetry.space_group_name_H-M   'P 1'
#
loop_
_entity.id
_entity.type
_entity.pdbx_description
1 polymer ?
#
loop_
_entity_poly.entity_id
_entity_poly.type
_entity_poly.pdbx_seq_one_letter_code
_entity_poly.pdbx_strand_id
1 'polypeptide(L)'
;MKPELNLAPHYALDGHQPFKDRHATMPWRSAMPISPDKREQTWQKLITSTTAARKRLVYLHIPFCATHCTFCGFYQNRDDADQSHHYTDMLLREIEAEADSQLHQSAPIHAVYFGGGTPSALSAYDLSRIITTLRRRLPLAPDCEITIEGRVLNFDDQRIDACLDAGANRFSIGIQSFNSKIRKKMARTSTGEEARIFMEKLCLRDNAAVVCDLLFGLPAQDAKLWGEDLEIARDIGLDGVDLYALNLIPNTPLGKAVENGRTTIPSPAERRDLYLQGCDFMDKEGWHCISNSHWARTTRERNLYNLLIKQGADCLAFGSGAGGSVDGYSWMGERSLEAYYNAIDAGKKPLMMMMQTTDPQYQWRHQLQAGIETARVTLDKFTPHAQQLAPLLQQWHQAGLTLDASSCLRLTNEGRFWASNILQSLQELITELNLPQPTAEKII
;
A
#
# COMPACT_ATOMS: atom_id res chain seq x y z
N MET A 1 -6.39 -15.64 40.08
CA MET A 1 -6.07 -16.43 38.85
C MET A 1 -6.13 -15.45 37.68
N LYS A 2 -5.09 -15.37 36.84
CA LYS A 2 -5.22 -14.65 35.57
C LYS A 2 -6.26 -15.40 34.73
N PRO A 3 -7.15 -14.71 34.00
CA PRO A 3 -8.10 -15.39 33.12
C PRO A 3 -7.33 -16.26 32.12
N GLU A 4 -7.81 -17.46 31.89
CA GLU A 4 -7.25 -18.38 30.92
C GLU A 4 -7.49 -17.80 29.50
N LEU A 5 -6.41 -17.64 28.75
CA LEU A 5 -6.47 -17.03 27.40
C LEU A 5 -7.12 -18.03 26.44
N ASN A 6 -8.16 -17.62 25.72
CA ASN A 6 -8.79 -18.45 24.72
C ASN A 6 -8.01 -18.43 23.39
N LEU A 7 -7.16 -19.42 23.19
CA LEU A 7 -6.36 -19.55 21.96
C LEU A 7 -7.10 -20.24 20.79
N ALA A 8 -8.25 -20.87 21.06
CA ALA A 8 -8.97 -21.66 20.05
C ALA A 8 -9.29 -20.90 18.74
N PRO A 9 -9.70 -19.61 18.74
CA PRO A 9 -9.96 -18.85 17.51
C PRO A 9 -8.72 -18.58 16.66
N HIS A 10 -7.52 -18.71 17.23
CA HIS A 10 -6.25 -18.32 16.61
C HIS A 10 -5.47 -19.53 16.06
N TYR A 11 -5.89 -20.74 16.35
CA TYR A 11 -5.24 -21.93 15.81
C TYR A 11 -5.47 -22.06 14.30
N ALA A 12 -4.43 -22.49 13.60
CA ALA A 12 -4.54 -22.94 12.23
C ALA A 12 -5.39 -24.21 12.15
N LEU A 13 -6.17 -24.36 11.09
CA LEU A 13 -6.93 -25.57 10.81
C LEU A 13 -5.99 -26.72 10.42
N ASP A 14 -6.41 -27.95 10.70
CA ASP A 14 -5.69 -29.13 10.25
C ASP A 14 -5.77 -29.27 8.71
N GLY A 15 -4.67 -29.69 8.09
CA GLY A 15 -4.59 -29.96 6.66
C GLY A 15 -3.88 -28.87 5.85
N HIS A 16 -4.13 -28.87 4.52
CA HIS A 16 -3.41 -28.00 3.58
C HIS A 16 -3.86 -26.53 3.56
N GLN A 17 -4.92 -26.17 4.27
CA GLN A 17 -5.44 -24.80 4.31
C GLN A 17 -5.57 -24.34 5.77
N PRO A 18 -4.54 -23.63 6.30
CA PRO A 18 -4.50 -23.22 7.71
C PRO A 18 -5.64 -22.29 8.14
N PHE A 19 -6.21 -21.53 7.22
CA PHE A 19 -7.34 -20.63 7.48
C PHE A 19 -8.39 -20.75 6.39
N LYS A 20 -9.65 -20.61 6.75
CA LYS A 20 -10.78 -20.72 5.81
C LYS A 20 -10.68 -19.69 4.67
N ASP A 21 -10.41 -18.43 5.04
CA ASP A 21 -10.29 -17.30 4.13
C ASP A 21 -9.13 -16.39 4.56
N ARG A 22 -8.58 -15.65 3.61
CA ARG A 22 -7.59 -14.62 3.89
C ARG A 22 -8.27 -13.35 4.37
N HIS A 23 -7.98 -12.93 5.59
CA HIS A 23 -8.56 -11.73 6.17
C HIS A 23 -7.97 -10.46 5.56
N ALA A 24 -8.82 -9.43 5.39
CA ALA A 24 -8.34 -8.08 5.12
C ALA A 24 -7.96 -7.40 6.44
N THR A 25 -6.81 -6.73 6.46
CA THR A 25 -6.44 -5.88 7.60
C THR A 25 -7.27 -4.60 7.59
N MET A 26 -7.93 -4.28 8.72
CA MET A 26 -8.71 -3.05 8.88
C MET A 26 -7.85 -1.98 9.54
N PRO A 27 -7.50 -0.90 8.84
CA PRO A 27 -6.58 0.12 9.35
C PRO A 27 -7.16 0.99 10.49
N TRP A 28 -8.49 0.98 10.68
CA TRP A 28 -9.19 1.93 11.56
C TRP A 28 -9.64 1.34 12.89
N ARG A 29 -9.11 0.20 13.30
CA ARG A 29 -9.48 -0.40 14.60
C ARG A 29 -9.15 0.59 15.74
N SER A 30 -10.11 0.77 16.65
CA SER A 30 -9.96 1.61 17.85
C SER A 30 -9.77 3.10 17.59
N ALA A 31 -10.20 3.62 16.44
CA ALA A 31 -10.23 5.05 16.17
C ALA A 31 -11.64 5.61 16.33
N MET A 32 -11.76 6.77 16.99
CA MET A 32 -13.02 7.48 17.21
C MET A 32 -13.18 8.61 16.19
N PRO A 33 -14.36 8.74 15.56
CA PRO A 33 -14.61 9.80 14.62
C PRO A 33 -14.67 11.17 15.32
N ILE A 34 -14.05 12.17 14.71
CA ILE A 34 -14.16 13.57 15.10
C ILE A 34 -15.41 14.14 14.43
N SER A 35 -16.28 14.76 15.21
CA SER A 35 -17.52 15.35 14.71
C SER A 35 -17.24 16.43 13.65
N PRO A 36 -18.09 16.59 12.61
CA PRO A 36 -17.86 17.52 11.51
C PRO A 36 -17.55 18.95 11.93
N ASP A 37 -18.26 19.45 12.96
CA ASP A 37 -18.09 20.80 13.52
C ASP A 37 -16.73 21.04 14.19
N LYS A 38 -16.03 19.97 14.59
CA LYS A 38 -14.72 20.04 15.24
C LYS A 38 -13.52 19.75 14.32
N ARG A 39 -13.77 19.23 13.11
CA ARG A 39 -12.67 18.81 12.20
C ARG A 39 -11.75 19.96 11.87
N GLU A 40 -12.29 21.11 11.47
CA GLU A 40 -11.48 22.27 11.11
C GLU A 40 -10.63 22.76 12.29
N GLN A 41 -11.21 22.89 13.46
CA GLN A 41 -10.47 23.29 14.67
C GLN A 41 -9.37 22.27 15.02
N THR A 42 -9.67 20.98 14.88
CA THR A 42 -8.69 19.90 15.13
C THR A 42 -7.57 19.95 14.11
N TRP A 43 -7.90 20.16 12.82
CA TRP A 43 -6.91 20.33 11.76
C TRP A 43 -5.98 21.51 12.02
N GLN A 44 -6.54 22.68 12.38
CA GLN A 44 -5.74 23.88 12.70
C GLN A 44 -4.80 23.66 13.89
N LYS A 45 -5.22 22.90 14.89
CA LYS A 45 -4.31 22.50 16.00
C LYS A 45 -3.22 21.57 15.51
N LEU A 46 -3.54 20.62 14.63
CA LEU A 46 -2.59 19.65 14.12
C LEU A 46 -1.51 20.31 13.25
N ILE A 47 -1.87 21.20 12.33
CA ILE A 47 -0.90 21.86 11.44
C ILE A 47 0.02 22.85 12.17
N THR A 48 -0.37 23.34 13.34
CA THR A 48 0.45 24.22 14.20
C THR A 48 1.26 23.44 15.23
N SER A 49 1.15 22.11 15.27
CA SER A 49 1.93 21.26 16.16
C SER A 49 3.23 20.79 15.51
N THR A 50 4.23 20.52 16.35
CA THR A 50 5.41 19.75 15.95
C THR A 50 5.22 18.33 16.44
N THR A 51 5.33 17.34 15.55
CA THR A 51 5.34 15.95 15.98
C THR A 51 6.76 15.52 16.35
N ALA A 52 6.88 14.45 17.17
CA ALA A 52 8.18 13.85 17.44
C ALA A 52 8.87 13.48 16.12
N ALA A 53 10.21 13.51 16.09
CA ALA A 53 11.00 13.20 14.90
C ALA A 53 10.74 11.76 14.44
N ARG A 54 9.77 11.59 13.57
CA ARG A 54 9.41 10.34 12.89
C ARG A 54 9.72 10.47 11.42
N LYS A 55 9.93 9.35 10.75
CA LYS A 55 9.97 9.34 9.30
C LYS A 55 8.62 9.78 8.76
N ARG A 56 8.64 10.58 7.70
CA ARG A 56 7.45 11.13 7.07
C ARG A 56 7.34 10.76 5.62
N LEU A 57 6.11 10.71 5.20
CA LEU A 57 5.69 10.40 3.85
C LEU A 57 4.76 11.50 3.34
N VAL A 58 4.67 11.61 2.03
CA VAL A 58 3.62 12.37 1.36
C VAL A 58 2.88 11.44 0.39
N TYR A 59 1.58 11.47 0.44
CA TYR A 59 0.70 10.81 -0.50
C TYR A 59 -0.09 11.83 -1.31
N LEU A 60 -0.04 11.71 -2.64
CA LEU A 60 -0.86 12.50 -3.54
C LEU A 60 -1.87 11.59 -4.24
N HIS A 61 -3.13 11.94 -4.14
CA HIS A 61 -4.20 11.22 -4.81
C HIS A 61 -4.56 11.88 -6.12
N ILE A 62 -4.45 11.16 -7.23
CA ILE A 62 -4.88 11.61 -8.55
C ILE A 62 -6.14 10.82 -8.93
N PRO A 63 -7.34 11.43 -8.89
CA PRO A 63 -8.60 10.71 -8.95
C PRO A 63 -9.08 10.40 -10.38
N PHE A 64 -8.20 10.37 -11.37
CA PHE A 64 -8.55 10.19 -12.78
C PHE A 64 -8.05 8.88 -13.36
N CYS A 65 -8.87 8.24 -14.19
CA CYS A 65 -8.48 7.07 -14.98
C CYS A 65 -9.09 7.14 -16.39
N ALA A 66 -8.30 6.83 -17.41
CA ALA A 66 -8.80 6.74 -18.78
C ALA A 66 -9.81 5.60 -18.96
N THR A 67 -9.66 4.49 -18.22
CA THR A 67 -10.55 3.32 -18.28
C THR A 67 -10.76 2.74 -16.88
N HIS A 68 -11.98 2.24 -16.62
CA HIS A 68 -12.31 1.53 -15.38
C HIS A 68 -11.95 0.05 -15.49
N CYS A 69 -10.92 -0.40 -14.74
CA CYS A 69 -10.57 -1.82 -14.65
C CYS A 69 -11.65 -2.60 -13.89
N THR A 70 -11.97 -3.83 -14.35
CA THR A 70 -13.09 -4.60 -13.81
C THR A 70 -12.96 -4.96 -12.32
N PHE A 71 -11.74 -5.07 -11.79
CA PHE A 71 -11.44 -5.44 -10.40
C PHE A 71 -11.25 -4.23 -9.47
N CYS A 72 -11.16 -3.00 -10.01
CA CYS A 72 -10.68 -1.84 -9.27
C CYS A 72 -11.81 -1.16 -8.46
N GLY A 73 -11.57 -0.99 -7.16
CA GLY A 73 -12.42 -0.21 -6.26
C GLY A 73 -12.02 1.27 -6.10
N PHE A 74 -10.93 1.70 -6.76
CA PHE A 74 -10.37 3.06 -6.61
C PHE A 74 -10.77 4.02 -7.74
N TYR A 75 -11.46 3.52 -8.77
CA TYR A 75 -11.94 4.36 -9.85
C TYR A 75 -12.93 5.41 -9.33
N GLN A 76 -12.68 6.68 -9.63
CA GLN A 76 -13.54 7.79 -9.24
C GLN A 76 -14.05 8.58 -10.44
N ASN A 77 -13.15 9.18 -11.21
CA ASN A 77 -13.49 10.04 -12.32
C ASN A 77 -12.87 9.52 -13.62
N ARG A 78 -13.60 9.74 -14.72
CA ARG A 78 -13.02 9.55 -16.05
C ARG A 78 -11.99 10.64 -16.31
N ASP A 79 -10.90 10.27 -16.96
CA ASP A 79 -9.89 11.23 -17.42
C ASP A 79 -10.47 12.19 -18.45
N ASP A 80 -10.28 13.48 -18.19
CA ASP A 80 -10.63 14.63 -19.02
C ASP A 80 -9.54 15.68 -18.84
N ALA A 81 -8.97 16.18 -19.94
CA ALA A 81 -7.77 17.01 -19.90
C ALA A 81 -7.99 18.37 -19.20
N ASP A 82 -9.13 19.01 -19.45
CA ASP A 82 -9.44 20.31 -18.84
C ASP A 82 -9.71 20.15 -17.33
N GLN A 83 -10.44 19.08 -16.96
CA GLN A 83 -10.74 18.77 -15.57
C GLN A 83 -9.48 18.38 -14.80
N SER A 84 -8.58 17.59 -15.38
CA SER A 84 -7.33 17.18 -14.73
C SER A 84 -6.34 18.33 -14.57
N HIS A 85 -6.32 19.27 -15.53
CA HIS A 85 -5.53 20.51 -15.41
C HIS A 85 -6.06 21.43 -14.30
N HIS A 86 -7.38 21.69 -14.28
CA HIS A 86 -8.01 22.45 -13.20
C HIS A 86 -7.79 21.80 -11.83
N TYR A 87 -7.92 20.47 -11.76
CA TYR A 87 -7.61 19.73 -10.54
C TYR A 87 -6.17 19.95 -10.08
N THR A 88 -5.22 19.96 -11.00
CA THR A 88 -3.80 20.23 -10.68
C THR A 88 -3.62 21.61 -10.08
N ASP A 89 -4.29 22.63 -10.61
CA ASP A 89 -4.23 23.99 -10.04
C ASP A 89 -4.76 24.02 -8.60
N MET A 90 -5.87 23.33 -8.33
CA MET A 90 -6.44 23.24 -6.99
C MET A 90 -5.56 22.43 -6.03
N LEU A 91 -4.95 21.33 -6.49
CA LEU A 91 -4.00 20.52 -5.72
C LEU A 91 -2.75 21.36 -5.35
N LEU A 92 -2.22 22.14 -6.27
CA LEU A 92 -1.09 23.03 -6.00
C LEU A 92 -1.44 24.10 -4.96
N ARG A 93 -2.65 24.67 -5.02
CA ARG A 93 -3.14 25.61 -3.99
C ARG A 93 -3.25 24.94 -2.61
N GLU A 94 -3.72 23.70 -2.54
CA GLU A 94 -3.75 22.94 -1.29
C GLU A 94 -2.35 22.75 -0.71
N ILE A 95 -1.39 22.31 -1.54
CA ILE A 95 0.00 22.10 -1.13
C ILE A 95 0.62 23.40 -0.63
N GLU A 96 0.46 24.50 -1.37
CA GLU A 96 1.03 25.80 -1.03
C GLU A 96 0.44 26.39 0.24
N ALA A 97 -0.85 26.20 0.50
CA ALA A 97 -1.53 26.67 1.70
C ALA A 97 -1.01 25.99 2.99
N GLU A 98 -0.54 24.75 2.90
CA GLU A 98 -0.12 23.96 4.05
C GLU A 98 1.42 23.84 4.19
N ALA A 99 2.15 24.05 3.11
CA ALA A 99 3.58 23.75 3.05
C ALA A 99 4.41 24.45 4.14
N ASP A 100 4.09 25.68 4.50
CA ASP A 100 4.84 26.46 5.50
C ASP A 100 4.38 26.21 6.95
N SER A 101 3.42 25.31 7.17
CA SER A 101 2.96 25.00 8.52
C SER A 101 4.03 24.28 9.35
N GLN A 102 3.95 24.41 10.68
CA GLN A 102 4.90 23.72 11.58
C GLN A 102 4.90 22.21 11.36
N LEU A 103 3.72 21.62 11.17
CA LEU A 103 3.61 20.20 10.91
C LEU A 103 4.41 19.80 9.67
N HIS A 104 4.21 20.48 8.54
CA HIS A 104 4.84 20.11 7.27
C HIS A 104 6.36 20.34 7.25
N GLN A 105 6.85 21.33 8.01
CA GLN A 105 8.28 21.68 8.08
C GLN A 105 9.06 20.99 9.20
N SER A 106 8.41 20.33 10.16
CA SER A 106 9.05 19.87 11.40
C SER A 106 9.93 18.63 11.27
N ALA A 107 9.87 17.88 10.17
CA ALA A 107 10.72 16.72 9.94
C ALA A 107 10.91 16.39 8.44
N PRO A 108 12.03 15.75 8.05
CA PRO A 108 12.29 15.36 6.66
C PRO A 108 11.25 14.37 6.11
N ILE A 109 10.90 14.50 4.84
CA ILE A 109 10.04 13.59 4.09
C ILE A 109 10.91 12.60 3.32
N HIS A 110 10.72 11.31 3.57
CA HIS A 110 11.57 10.24 3.03
C HIS A 110 11.00 9.59 1.79
N ALA A 111 9.67 9.67 1.59
CA ALA A 111 9.05 9.21 0.36
C ALA A 111 7.83 10.07 0.01
N VAL A 112 7.67 10.30 -1.28
CA VAL A 112 6.51 10.89 -1.93
C VAL A 112 5.89 9.87 -2.86
N TYR A 113 4.59 9.65 -2.77
CA TYR A 113 3.90 8.65 -3.57
C TYR A 113 2.68 9.24 -4.27
N PHE A 114 2.71 9.21 -5.59
CA PHE A 114 1.58 9.56 -6.43
C PHE A 114 0.79 8.31 -6.75
N GLY A 115 -0.46 8.24 -6.28
CA GLY A 115 -1.32 7.10 -6.47
C GLY A 115 -2.77 7.49 -6.72
N GLY A 116 -3.68 6.53 -6.53
CA GLY A 116 -5.12 6.73 -6.57
C GLY A 116 -5.78 6.11 -7.79
N GLY A 117 -6.19 6.94 -8.75
CA GLY A 117 -6.67 6.50 -10.04
C GLY A 117 -5.52 6.11 -10.96
N THR A 118 -4.95 7.09 -11.64
CA THR A 118 -3.80 6.91 -12.53
C THR A 118 -3.03 8.22 -12.63
N PRO A 119 -1.97 8.44 -11.85
CA PRO A 119 -1.15 9.65 -11.93
C PRO A 119 -0.62 9.95 -13.33
N SER A 120 -0.23 8.93 -14.09
CA SER A 120 0.21 9.07 -15.48
C SER A 120 -0.87 9.54 -16.46
N ALA A 121 -2.13 9.74 -16.01
CA ALA A 121 -3.16 10.39 -16.81
C ALA A 121 -2.96 11.90 -16.92
N LEU A 122 -2.32 12.52 -15.93
CA LEU A 122 -2.00 13.95 -15.98
C LEU A 122 -1.07 14.30 -17.14
N SER A 123 -1.13 15.54 -17.61
CA SER A 123 -0.20 16.04 -18.61
C SER A 123 1.25 16.05 -18.08
N ALA A 124 2.23 16.00 -19.00
CA ALA A 124 3.64 16.16 -18.67
C ALA A 124 3.92 17.46 -17.90
N TYR A 125 3.25 18.53 -18.31
CA TYR A 125 3.34 19.83 -17.68
C TYR A 125 2.84 19.81 -16.23
N ASP A 126 1.67 19.20 -15.99
CA ASP A 126 1.06 19.12 -14.66
C ASP A 126 1.85 18.21 -13.70
N LEU A 127 2.33 17.09 -14.18
CA LEU A 127 3.23 16.21 -13.39
C LEU A 127 4.49 16.97 -12.95
N SER A 128 5.14 17.64 -13.88
CA SER A 128 6.34 18.44 -13.58
C SER A 128 6.07 19.55 -12.56
N ARG A 129 4.94 20.29 -12.69
CA ARG A 129 4.54 21.34 -11.74
C ARG A 129 4.38 20.79 -10.33
N ILE A 130 3.65 19.68 -10.16
CA ILE A 130 3.39 19.09 -8.84
C ILE A 130 4.71 18.65 -8.21
N ILE A 131 5.53 17.85 -8.92
CA ILE A 131 6.80 17.34 -8.39
C ILE A 131 7.73 18.49 -8.01
N THR A 132 7.87 19.51 -8.88
CA THR A 132 8.71 20.68 -8.63
C THR A 132 8.21 21.47 -7.42
N THR A 133 6.90 21.64 -7.24
CA THR A 133 6.33 22.34 -6.10
C THR A 133 6.62 21.60 -4.80
N LEU A 134 6.44 20.28 -4.75
CA LEU A 134 6.76 19.48 -3.56
C LEU A 134 8.25 19.61 -3.18
N ARG A 135 9.15 19.54 -4.15
CA ARG A 135 10.60 19.65 -3.92
C ARG A 135 11.02 21.04 -3.45
N ARG A 136 10.30 22.08 -3.87
CA ARG A 136 10.60 23.47 -3.47
C ARG A 136 10.00 23.83 -2.12
N ARG A 137 8.84 23.27 -1.77
CA ARG A 137 8.01 23.72 -0.65
C ARG A 137 8.11 22.82 0.59
N LEU A 138 8.45 21.55 0.40
CA LEU A 138 8.49 20.57 1.49
C LEU A 138 9.94 20.15 1.79
N PRO A 139 10.25 19.80 3.05
CA PRO A 139 11.60 19.39 3.48
C PRO A 139 11.88 17.96 3.06
N LEU A 140 12.03 17.70 1.75
CA LEU A 140 12.36 16.37 1.27
C LEU A 140 13.78 15.96 1.72
N ALA A 141 13.94 14.73 2.19
CA ALA A 141 15.24 14.16 2.48
C ALA A 141 16.11 14.11 1.20
N PRO A 142 17.44 14.23 1.29
CA PRO A 142 18.32 14.21 0.11
C PRO A 142 18.15 12.98 -0.77
N ASP A 143 17.79 11.84 -0.17
CA ASP A 143 17.54 10.55 -0.83
C ASP A 143 16.05 10.21 -0.93
N CYS A 144 15.16 11.20 -0.87
CA CYS A 144 13.72 11.01 -0.90
C CYS A 144 13.30 10.20 -2.13
N GLU A 145 12.53 9.13 -1.91
CA GLU A 145 11.94 8.33 -2.97
C GLU A 145 10.69 9.03 -3.50
N ILE A 146 10.66 9.41 -4.77
CA ILE A 146 9.50 10.01 -5.43
C ILE A 146 8.95 9.01 -6.44
N THR A 147 7.86 8.35 -6.08
CA THR A 147 7.20 7.32 -6.87
C THR A 147 6.03 7.88 -7.65
N ILE A 148 5.96 7.53 -8.93
CA ILE A 148 4.81 7.79 -9.80
C ILE A 148 4.18 6.45 -10.18
N GLU A 149 2.92 6.24 -9.78
CA GLU A 149 2.12 5.14 -10.33
C GLU A 149 1.73 5.44 -11.78
N GLY A 150 1.85 4.42 -12.62
CA GLY A 150 1.51 4.55 -14.02
C GLY A 150 0.81 3.34 -14.60
N ARG A 151 0.28 3.55 -15.80
CA ARG A 151 -0.28 2.51 -16.66
C ARG A 151 0.34 2.64 -18.04
N VAL A 152 0.48 1.53 -18.76
CA VAL A 152 0.98 1.51 -20.15
C VAL A 152 0.23 2.51 -21.03
N LEU A 153 -1.09 2.60 -20.84
CA LEU A 153 -1.93 3.59 -21.53
C LEU A 153 -1.63 5.00 -21.03
N ASN A 154 -1.37 5.92 -21.94
CA ASN A 154 -1.15 7.35 -21.69
C ASN A 154 0.11 7.72 -20.88
N PHE A 155 1.06 6.79 -20.71
CA PHE A 155 2.35 7.13 -20.08
C PHE A 155 3.46 7.13 -21.14
N ASP A 156 3.43 8.17 -21.98
CA ASP A 156 4.34 8.37 -23.08
C ASP A 156 5.72 8.91 -22.61
N ASP A 157 6.65 8.97 -23.56
CA ASP A 157 8.02 9.44 -23.31
C ASP A 157 8.03 10.87 -22.76
N GLN A 158 7.15 11.75 -23.25
CA GLN A 158 7.09 13.15 -22.78
C GLN A 158 6.72 13.23 -21.30
N ARG A 159 5.76 12.41 -20.82
CA ARG A 159 5.38 12.36 -19.41
C ARG A 159 6.48 11.75 -18.54
N ILE A 160 7.10 10.68 -19.03
CA ILE A 160 8.21 10.03 -18.33
C ILE A 160 9.37 11.00 -18.17
N ASP A 161 9.80 11.68 -19.24
CA ASP A 161 10.89 12.65 -19.20
C ASP A 161 10.57 13.81 -18.26
N ALA A 162 9.35 14.35 -18.33
CA ALA A 162 8.93 15.43 -17.42
C ALA A 162 8.96 15.01 -15.94
N CYS A 163 8.60 13.77 -15.62
CA CYS A 163 8.70 13.23 -14.26
C CYS A 163 10.17 13.12 -13.82
N LEU A 164 11.04 12.56 -14.67
CA LEU A 164 12.47 12.40 -14.37
C LEU A 164 13.17 13.74 -14.18
N ASP A 165 12.96 14.68 -15.09
CA ASP A 165 13.53 16.04 -15.03
C ASP A 165 13.06 16.80 -13.78
N ALA A 166 11.82 16.60 -13.37
CA ALA A 166 11.27 17.18 -12.15
C ALA A 166 11.80 16.48 -10.87
N GLY A 167 12.38 15.26 -10.97
CA GLY A 167 13.05 14.55 -9.90
C GLY A 167 12.35 13.31 -9.38
N ALA A 168 11.38 12.75 -10.11
CA ALA A 168 10.89 11.40 -9.84
C ALA A 168 12.03 10.38 -10.04
N ASN A 169 12.14 9.41 -9.15
CA ASN A 169 13.22 8.42 -9.15
C ASN A 169 12.72 6.98 -9.01
N ARG A 170 11.40 6.77 -9.05
CA ARG A 170 10.77 5.46 -9.03
C ARG A 170 9.46 5.48 -9.83
N PHE A 171 9.25 4.46 -10.65
CA PHE A 171 8.00 4.21 -11.36
C PHE A 171 7.41 2.86 -10.95
N SER A 172 6.13 2.84 -10.55
CA SER A 172 5.37 1.62 -10.26
C SER A 172 4.27 1.46 -11.31
N ILE A 173 4.42 0.45 -12.15
CA ILE A 173 3.55 0.29 -13.33
C ILE A 173 2.59 -0.88 -13.12
N GLY A 174 1.31 -0.58 -13.04
CA GLY A 174 0.27 -1.59 -12.93
C GLY A 174 0.13 -2.40 -14.22
N ILE A 175 0.83 -3.51 -14.32
CA ILE A 175 0.76 -4.46 -15.45
C ILE A 175 -0.36 -5.48 -15.25
N GLN A 176 -0.44 -6.07 -14.07
CA GLN A 176 -1.35 -7.11 -13.61
C GLN A 176 -1.09 -8.48 -14.23
N SER A 177 -0.93 -8.60 -15.54
CA SER A 177 -0.54 -9.78 -16.30
C SER A 177 -0.04 -9.35 -17.68
N PHE A 178 0.89 -10.08 -18.26
CA PHE A 178 1.32 -9.93 -19.66
C PHE A 178 0.46 -10.74 -20.62
N ASN A 179 -0.46 -11.58 -20.14
CA ASN A 179 -1.36 -12.32 -21.00
C ASN A 179 -2.48 -11.43 -21.57
N SER A 180 -2.51 -11.24 -22.90
CA SER A 180 -3.45 -10.34 -23.59
C SER A 180 -4.92 -10.71 -23.36
N LYS A 181 -5.26 -12.00 -23.18
CA LYS A 181 -6.64 -12.45 -22.92
C LYS A 181 -7.08 -12.07 -21.50
N ILE A 182 -6.19 -12.24 -20.51
CA ILE A 182 -6.43 -11.82 -19.13
C ILE A 182 -6.54 -10.31 -19.07
N ARG A 183 -5.62 -9.56 -19.69
CA ARG A 183 -5.66 -8.10 -19.76
C ARG A 183 -7.00 -7.59 -20.29
N LYS A 184 -7.47 -8.15 -21.41
CA LYS A 184 -8.78 -7.79 -22.02
C LYS A 184 -9.93 -8.04 -21.04
N LYS A 185 -9.95 -9.17 -20.33
CA LYS A 185 -10.97 -9.47 -19.31
C LYS A 185 -10.94 -8.47 -18.15
N MET A 186 -9.77 -7.94 -17.81
CA MET A 186 -9.59 -6.94 -16.75
C MET A 186 -9.81 -5.49 -17.25
N ALA A 187 -10.34 -5.30 -18.46
CA ALA A 187 -10.52 -4.00 -19.12
C ALA A 187 -9.20 -3.20 -19.24
N ARG A 188 -8.10 -3.92 -19.50
CA ARG A 188 -6.84 -3.33 -19.93
C ARG A 188 -6.84 -3.23 -21.46
N THR A 189 -6.55 -2.05 -21.98
CA THR A 189 -6.63 -1.75 -23.44
C THR A 189 -5.39 -2.17 -24.21
N SER A 190 -4.19 -2.11 -23.57
CA SER A 190 -2.95 -2.57 -24.18
C SER A 190 -2.84 -4.10 -24.14
N THR A 191 -2.24 -4.68 -25.19
CA THR A 191 -1.87 -6.09 -25.24
C THR A 191 -0.73 -6.42 -24.27
N GLY A 192 -0.47 -7.70 -24.04
CA GLY A 192 0.69 -8.13 -23.24
C GLY A 192 2.01 -7.74 -23.89
N GLU A 193 2.12 -7.85 -25.21
CA GLU A 193 3.31 -7.46 -25.95
C GLU A 193 3.58 -5.94 -25.90
N GLU A 194 2.55 -5.10 -26.05
CA GLU A 194 2.69 -3.66 -25.88
C GLU A 194 3.13 -3.31 -24.45
N ALA A 195 2.61 -4.03 -23.45
CA ALA A 195 3.02 -3.85 -22.05
C ALA A 195 4.49 -4.25 -21.84
N ARG A 196 4.94 -5.37 -22.41
CA ARG A 196 6.33 -5.82 -22.35
C ARG A 196 7.27 -4.80 -22.98
N ILE A 197 6.99 -4.37 -24.22
CA ILE A 197 7.81 -3.38 -24.94
C ILE A 197 7.87 -2.06 -24.16
N PHE A 198 6.75 -1.61 -23.60
CA PHE A 198 6.73 -0.40 -22.78
C PHE A 198 7.66 -0.52 -21.56
N MET A 199 7.57 -1.64 -20.83
CA MET A 199 8.40 -1.86 -19.65
C MET A 199 9.89 -1.96 -20.00
N GLU A 200 10.24 -2.66 -21.08
CA GLU A 200 11.64 -2.74 -21.58
C GLU A 200 12.20 -1.35 -21.90
N LYS A 201 11.43 -0.52 -22.63
CA LYS A 201 11.83 0.86 -22.94
C LYS A 201 12.03 1.70 -21.69
N LEU A 202 11.14 1.52 -20.68
CA LEU A 202 11.24 2.25 -19.42
C LEU A 202 12.51 1.84 -18.65
N CYS A 203 12.80 0.55 -18.56
CA CYS A 203 14.02 0.03 -17.93
C CYS A 203 15.30 0.50 -18.64
N LEU A 204 15.29 0.53 -19.97
CA LEU A 204 16.46 0.98 -20.78
C LEU A 204 16.83 2.45 -20.56
N ARG A 205 15.97 3.29 -20.02
CA ARG A 205 16.31 4.68 -19.63
C ARG A 205 17.31 4.75 -18.48
N ASP A 206 17.31 3.76 -17.60
CA ASP A 206 18.25 3.58 -16.48
C ASP A 206 18.34 4.79 -15.51
N ASN A 207 17.31 5.64 -15.44
CA ASN A 207 17.31 6.89 -14.67
C ASN A 207 16.46 6.82 -13.38
N ALA A 208 15.67 5.76 -13.19
CA ALA A 208 14.82 5.56 -12.03
C ALA A 208 14.68 4.07 -11.72
N ALA A 209 14.25 3.72 -10.50
CA ALA A 209 13.81 2.36 -10.20
C ALA A 209 12.51 2.07 -10.95
N VAL A 210 12.46 0.94 -11.65
CA VAL A 210 11.29 0.49 -12.42
C VAL A 210 10.72 -0.78 -11.81
N VAL A 211 9.46 -0.70 -11.39
CA VAL A 211 8.72 -1.79 -10.74
C VAL A 211 7.45 -2.09 -11.52
N CYS A 212 7.07 -3.34 -11.61
CA CYS A 212 5.75 -3.71 -12.11
C CYS A 212 4.90 -4.40 -11.03
N ASP A 213 3.59 -4.11 -11.05
CA ASP A 213 2.63 -4.80 -10.23
C ASP A 213 2.00 -5.94 -11.03
N LEU A 214 2.16 -7.17 -10.56
CA LEU A 214 1.50 -8.35 -11.08
C LEU A 214 0.40 -8.80 -10.12
N LEU A 215 -0.71 -9.30 -10.66
CA LEU A 215 -1.79 -9.90 -9.87
C LEU A 215 -1.87 -11.40 -10.12
N PHE A 216 -1.86 -12.17 -9.04
CA PHE A 216 -2.20 -13.58 -9.09
C PHE A 216 -3.63 -13.85 -8.60
N GLY A 217 -4.22 -14.94 -9.07
CA GLY A 217 -5.61 -15.29 -8.79
C GLY A 217 -6.62 -14.56 -9.66
N LEU A 218 -6.21 -14.09 -10.84
CA LEU A 218 -7.10 -13.49 -11.85
C LEU A 218 -8.00 -14.55 -12.50
N PRO A 219 -9.21 -14.20 -12.99
CA PRO A 219 -10.06 -15.12 -13.73
C PRO A 219 -9.35 -15.76 -14.92
N ALA A 220 -9.39 -17.09 -14.98
CA ALA A 220 -8.74 -17.92 -16.01
C ALA A 220 -7.19 -17.87 -16.00
N GLN A 221 -6.58 -17.40 -14.92
CA GLN A 221 -5.15 -17.52 -14.69
C GLN A 221 -4.87 -18.89 -14.04
N ASP A 222 -4.03 -19.69 -14.63
CA ASP A 222 -3.50 -20.94 -14.09
C ASP A 222 -2.01 -20.80 -13.75
N ALA A 223 -1.42 -21.85 -13.20
CA ALA A 223 -0.01 -21.89 -12.83
C ALA A 223 0.94 -21.67 -14.03
N LYS A 224 0.54 -22.09 -15.24
CA LYS A 224 1.35 -21.91 -16.44
C LYS A 224 1.36 -20.45 -16.87
N LEU A 225 0.20 -19.81 -16.98
CA LEU A 225 0.09 -18.39 -17.36
C LEU A 225 0.74 -17.47 -16.31
N TRP A 226 0.65 -17.86 -15.02
CA TRP A 226 1.36 -17.15 -13.95
C TRP A 226 2.87 -17.29 -14.09
N GLY A 227 3.38 -18.48 -14.39
CA GLY A 227 4.81 -18.70 -14.66
C GLY A 227 5.32 -17.89 -15.86
N GLU A 228 4.55 -17.80 -16.95
CA GLU A 228 4.87 -16.97 -18.12
C GLU A 228 4.96 -15.47 -17.74
N ASP A 229 4.04 -14.96 -16.89
CA ASP A 229 4.09 -13.58 -16.38
C ASP A 229 5.39 -13.32 -15.58
N LEU A 230 5.81 -14.26 -14.72
CA LEU A 230 7.04 -14.17 -13.93
C LEU A 230 8.31 -14.20 -14.80
N GLU A 231 8.34 -15.08 -15.81
CA GLU A 231 9.46 -15.17 -16.77
C GLU A 231 9.62 -13.86 -17.54
N ILE A 232 8.53 -13.28 -18.04
CA ILE A 232 8.56 -11.99 -18.73
C ILE A 232 9.05 -10.89 -17.79
N ALA A 233 8.59 -10.85 -16.54
CA ALA A 233 9.02 -9.86 -15.54
C ALA A 233 10.54 -9.96 -15.26
N ARG A 234 11.10 -11.19 -15.17
CA ARG A 234 12.54 -11.42 -15.04
C ARG A 234 13.32 -10.86 -16.24
N ASP A 235 12.83 -11.14 -17.46
CA ASP A 235 13.56 -10.87 -18.69
C ASP A 235 13.58 -9.37 -19.08
N ILE A 236 12.57 -8.61 -18.65
CA ILE A 236 12.45 -7.16 -18.91
C ILE A 236 13.61 -6.34 -18.28
N GLY A 237 14.20 -6.81 -17.18
CA GLY A 237 15.26 -6.06 -16.50
C GLY A 237 14.77 -5.09 -15.42
N LEU A 238 13.63 -5.39 -14.80
CA LEU A 238 13.04 -4.62 -13.70
C LEU A 238 13.98 -4.49 -12.50
N ASP A 239 13.84 -3.38 -11.74
CA ASP A 239 14.48 -3.22 -10.43
C ASP A 239 13.71 -3.93 -9.32
N GLY A 240 12.38 -4.06 -9.45
CA GLY A 240 11.53 -4.74 -8.51
C GLY A 240 10.22 -5.22 -9.11
N VAL A 241 9.50 -6.07 -8.36
CA VAL A 241 8.18 -6.57 -8.72
C VAL A 241 7.30 -6.72 -7.50
N ASP A 242 6.04 -6.33 -7.64
CA ASP A 242 4.99 -6.63 -6.69
C ASP A 242 4.14 -7.81 -7.17
N LEU A 243 3.97 -8.82 -6.30
CA LEU A 243 3.09 -9.96 -6.52
C LEU A 243 1.89 -9.84 -5.57
N TYR A 244 0.80 -9.24 -6.07
CA TYR A 244 -0.40 -9.02 -5.28
C TYR A 244 -1.46 -10.09 -5.54
N ALA A 245 -2.10 -10.56 -4.46
CA ALA A 245 -3.31 -11.37 -4.59
C ALA A 245 -4.48 -10.53 -5.11
N LEU A 246 -5.24 -11.05 -6.05
CA LEU A 246 -6.52 -10.44 -6.42
C LEU A 246 -7.42 -10.36 -5.18
N ASN A 247 -7.81 -9.16 -4.79
CA ASN A 247 -8.85 -8.93 -3.80
C ASN A 247 -10.19 -8.71 -4.52
N LEU A 248 -11.16 -9.59 -4.26
CA LEU A 248 -12.49 -9.44 -4.83
C LEU A 248 -13.26 -8.38 -4.04
N ILE A 249 -13.36 -7.19 -4.62
CA ILE A 249 -14.06 -6.05 -3.98
C ILE A 249 -15.54 -6.10 -4.37
N PRO A 250 -16.47 -6.13 -3.41
CA PRO A 250 -17.90 -6.04 -3.68
C PRO A 250 -18.25 -4.80 -4.51
N ASN A 251 -19.29 -4.88 -5.32
CA ASN A 251 -19.76 -3.79 -6.20
C ASN A 251 -18.85 -3.40 -7.38
N THR A 252 -17.63 -3.95 -7.49
CA THR A 252 -16.86 -3.82 -8.72
C THR A 252 -17.49 -4.65 -9.86
N PRO A 253 -17.21 -4.34 -11.14
CA PRO A 253 -17.69 -5.17 -12.26
C PRO A 253 -17.30 -6.64 -12.13
N LEU A 254 -16.07 -6.93 -11.67
CA LEU A 254 -15.61 -8.30 -11.43
C LEU A 254 -16.32 -8.93 -10.24
N GLY A 255 -16.47 -8.21 -9.12
CA GLY A 255 -17.19 -8.71 -7.95
C GLY A 255 -18.61 -9.14 -8.30
N LYS A 256 -19.35 -8.28 -9.01
CA LYS A 256 -20.69 -8.59 -9.51
C LYS A 256 -20.70 -9.77 -10.50
N ALA A 257 -19.68 -9.92 -11.35
CA ALA A 257 -19.58 -11.02 -12.30
C ALA A 257 -19.38 -12.37 -11.59
N VAL A 258 -18.57 -12.39 -10.53
CA VAL A 258 -18.36 -13.59 -9.68
C VAL A 258 -19.63 -13.92 -8.90
N GLU A 259 -20.22 -12.93 -8.24
CA GLU A 259 -21.46 -13.09 -7.46
C GLU A 259 -22.61 -13.68 -8.32
N ASN A 260 -22.73 -13.23 -9.55
CA ASN A 260 -23.74 -13.70 -10.51
C ASN A 260 -23.34 -14.97 -11.28
N GLY A 261 -22.24 -15.63 -10.92
CA GLY A 261 -21.78 -16.86 -11.56
C GLY A 261 -21.31 -16.71 -13.03
N ARG A 262 -21.07 -15.48 -13.51
CA ARG A 262 -20.62 -15.23 -14.89
C ARG A 262 -19.13 -15.50 -15.10
N THR A 263 -18.37 -15.51 -14.03
CA THR A 263 -16.95 -15.86 -14.00
C THR A 263 -16.58 -16.44 -12.66
N THR A 264 -15.48 -17.17 -12.61
CA THR A 264 -14.90 -17.71 -11.38
C THR A 264 -13.51 -17.15 -11.16
N ILE A 265 -13.09 -17.12 -9.92
CA ILE A 265 -11.72 -16.85 -9.51
C ILE A 265 -11.14 -18.08 -8.84
N PRO A 266 -9.81 -18.28 -8.81
CA PRO A 266 -9.19 -19.37 -8.07
C PRO A 266 -9.56 -19.33 -6.58
N SER A 267 -9.72 -20.53 -5.99
CA SER A 267 -9.97 -20.72 -4.56
C SER A 267 -8.81 -20.15 -3.70
N PRO A 268 -8.98 -19.98 -2.39
CA PRO A 268 -7.88 -19.58 -1.51
C PRO A 268 -6.67 -20.50 -1.59
N ALA A 269 -6.88 -21.82 -1.72
CA ALA A 269 -5.82 -22.82 -1.88
C ALA A 269 -5.05 -22.63 -3.20
N GLU A 270 -5.77 -22.51 -4.32
CA GLU A 270 -5.15 -22.26 -5.63
C GLU A 270 -4.39 -20.92 -5.65
N ARG A 271 -4.92 -19.86 -5.03
CA ARG A 271 -4.20 -18.57 -4.92
C ARG A 271 -2.95 -18.69 -4.05
N ARG A 272 -2.99 -19.50 -2.98
CA ARG A 272 -1.82 -19.83 -2.19
C ARG A 272 -0.76 -20.50 -3.05
N ASP A 273 -1.13 -21.49 -3.86
CA ASP A 273 -0.20 -22.23 -4.71
C ASP A 273 0.45 -21.31 -5.75
N LEU A 274 -0.31 -20.39 -6.34
CA LEU A 274 0.24 -19.36 -7.23
C LEU A 274 1.21 -18.42 -6.50
N TYR A 275 0.92 -18.04 -5.26
CA TYR A 275 1.83 -17.22 -4.45
C TYR A 275 3.13 -17.96 -4.14
N LEU A 276 3.05 -19.21 -3.72
CA LEU A 276 4.24 -20.04 -3.45
C LEU A 276 5.10 -20.22 -4.69
N GLN A 277 4.46 -20.48 -5.84
CA GLN A 277 5.17 -20.54 -7.13
C GLN A 277 5.91 -19.22 -7.41
N GLY A 278 5.30 -18.07 -7.13
CA GLY A 278 5.94 -16.76 -7.27
C GLY A 278 7.13 -16.60 -6.33
N CYS A 279 6.99 -16.97 -5.05
CA CYS A 279 8.09 -16.94 -4.09
C CYS A 279 9.27 -17.81 -4.53
N ASP A 280 8.99 -19.07 -4.89
CA ASP A 280 10.02 -20.02 -5.31
C ASP A 280 10.74 -19.55 -6.59
N PHE A 281 9.99 -18.92 -7.52
CA PHE A 281 10.57 -18.33 -8.72
C PHE A 281 11.53 -17.18 -8.37
N MET A 282 11.09 -16.24 -7.51
CA MET A 282 11.91 -15.08 -7.12
C MET A 282 13.15 -15.50 -6.32
N ASP A 283 13.01 -16.47 -5.43
CA ASP A 283 14.13 -17.03 -4.65
C ASP A 283 15.15 -17.71 -5.56
N LYS A 284 14.70 -18.48 -6.55
CA LYS A 284 15.56 -19.15 -7.55
C LYS A 284 16.30 -18.16 -8.44
N GLU A 285 15.64 -17.07 -8.83
CA GLU A 285 16.25 -16.00 -9.64
C GLU A 285 17.10 -15.03 -8.80
N GLY A 286 17.22 -15.25 -7.48
CA GLY A 286 18.06 -14.45 -6.59
C GLY A 286 17.51 -13.06 -6.28
N TRP A 287 16.22 -12.85 -6.42
CA TRP A 287 15.60 -11.57 -6.04
C TRP A 287 15.46 -11.48 -4.52
N HIS A 288 15.70 -10.29 -4.00
CA HIS A 288 15.60 -10.03 -2.56
C HIS A 288 14.17 -9.69 -2.16
N CYS A 289 13.59 -10.49 -1.25
CA CYS A 289 12.27 -10.22 -0.70
C CYS A 289 12.31 -9.05 0.30
N ILE A 290 11.71 -7.93 -0.08
CA ILE A 290 11.59 -6.73 0.78
C ILE A 290 10.36 -6.83 1.70
N SER A 291 9.25 -7.34 1.17
CA SER A 291 8.01 -7.55 1.93
C SER A 291 7.27 -8.79 1.44
N ASN A 292 6.15 -9.12 2.08
CA ASN A 292 5.36 -10.30 1.69
C ASN A 292 4.87 -10.27 0.24
N SER A 293 4.83 -9.12 -0.40
CA SER A 293 4.37 -8.97 -1.77
C SER A 293 5.40 -8.33 -2.71
N HIS A 294 6.57 -7.93 -2.20
CA HIS A 294 7.53 -7.14 -2.96
C HIS A 294 8.93 -7.74 -2.98
N TRP A 295 9.50 -7.87 -4.17
CA TRP A 295 10.87 -8.33 -4.38
C TRP A 295 11.67 -7.29 -5.16
N ALA A 296 12.93 -7.09 -4.76
CA ALA A 296 13.90 -6.25 -5.43
C ALA A 296 14.98 -7.09 -6.12
N ARG A 297 15.34 -6.72 -7.33
CA ARG A 297 16.47 -7.26 -8.06
C ARG A 297 17.74 -6.43 -7.87
N THR A 298 17.58 -5.12 -7.71
CA THR A 298 18.68 -4.17 -7.57
C THR A 298 18.56 -3.39 -6.27
N THR A 299 19.63 -2.79 -5.79
CA THR A 299 19.65 -1.92 -4.61
C THR A 299 18.96 -0.57 -4.86
N ARG A 300 18.58 -0.27 -6.09
CA ARG A 300 17.82 0.92 -6.48
C ARG A 300 16.37 0.84 -5.99
N GLU A 301 15.82 -0.37 -5.97
CA GLU A 301 14.47 -0.61 -5.43
C GLU A 301 14.50 -0.72 -3.90
N ARG A 302 13.81 0.22 -3.24
CA ARG A 302 13.75 0.31 -1.77
C ARG A 302 12.33 0.18 -1.22
N ASN A 303 11.32 0.47 -2.03
CA ASN A 303 9.90 0.45 -1.65
C ASN A 303 9.59 1.23 -0.36
N LEU A 304 10.22 2.40 -0.21
CA LEU A 304 10.21 3.14 1.06
C LEU A 304 8.82 3.54 1.51
N TYR A 305 7.97 4.03 0.59
CA TYR A 305 6.61 4.44 0.96
C TYR A 305 5.84 3.29 1.61
N ASN A 306 5.79 2.11 0.96
CA ASN A 306 5.02 0.97 1.44
C ASN A 306 5.57 0.39 2.75
N LEU A 307 6.88 0.38 2.93
CA LEU A 307 7.49 -0.08 4.18
C LEU A 307 7.22 0.88 5.33
N LEU A 308 7.43 2.17 5.11
CA LEU A 308 7.34 3.18 6.17
C LEU A 308 5.89 3.43 6.61
N ILE A 309 4.91 3.41 5.69
CA ILE A 309 3.50 3.58 6.06
C ILE A 309 3.03 2.44 6.99
N LYS A 310 3.48 1.22 6.75
CA LYS A 310 3.18 0.05 7.61
C LYS A 310 3.89 0.09 8.95
N GLN A 311 5.02 0.79 9.03
CA GLN A 311 5.74 1.06 10.28
C GLN A 311 5.11 2.18 11.11
N GLY A 312 4.03 2.80 10.62
CA GLY A 312 3.35 3.90 11.29
C GLY A 312 4.04 5.25 11.12
N ALA A 313 4.78 5.44 10.04
CA ALA A 313 5.30 6.75 9.68
C ALA A 313 4.14 7.75 9.46
N ASP A 314 4.39 9.01 9.82
CA ASP A 314 3.43 10.07 9.53
C ASP A 314 3.27 10.22 8.01
N CYS A 315 2.03 10.26 7.52
CA CYS A 315 1.69 10.42 6.12
C CYS A 315 0.90 11.71 5.92
N LEU A 316 1.52 12.71 5.34
CA LEU A 316 0.86 13.92 4.86
C LEU A 316 0.14 13.58 3.55
N ALA A 317 -1.09 14.05 3.39
CA ALA A 317 -1.88 13.66 2.23
C ALA A 317 -2.54 14.86 1.57
N PHE A 318 -2.48 14.89 0.23
CA PHE A 318 -3.04 15.95 -0.61
C PHE A 318 -3.89 15.36 -1.74
N GLY A 319 -4.94 16.06 -2.09
CA GLY A 319 -5.82 15.72 -3.19
C GLY A 319 -7.15 15.10 -2.78
N SER A 320 -8.08 15.14 -3.72
CA SER A 320 -9.44 14.61 -3.55
C SER A 320 -9.43 13.13 -3.25
N GLY A 321 -9.95 12.72 -2.07
CA GLY A 321 -9.97 11.33 -1.63
C GLY A 321 -8.67 10.84 -1.00
N ALA A 322 -7.64 11.70 -0.85
CA ALA A 322 -6.39 11.33 -0.21
C ALA A 322 -6.58 10.99 1.27
N GLY A 323 -5.92 9.93 1.73
CA GLY A 323 -5.88 9.52 3.14
C GLY A 323 -4.55 9.84 3.79
N GLY A 324 -4.56 10.54 4.94
CA GLY A 324 -3.37 10.86 5.71
C GLY A 324 -3.45 10.39 7.16
N SER A 325 -2.30 10.36 7.83
CA SER A 325 -2.21 10.01 9.25
C SER A 325 -1.00 10.66 9.90
N VAL A 326 -1.20 11.29 11.05
CA VAL A 326 -0.15 11.94 11.81
C VAL A 326 -0.48 11.83 13.30
N ASP A 327 0.46 11.36 14.10
CA ASP A 327 0.40 11.33 15.58
C ASP A 327 -0.92 10.80 16.16
N GLY A 328 -1.41 9.68 15.61
CA GLY A 328 -2.66 9.07 16.03
C GLY A 328 -3.94 9.69 15.47
N TYR A 329 -3.83 10.79 14.73
CA TYR A 329 -4.90 11.30 13.89
C TYR A 329 -4.84 10.66 12.51
N SER A 330 -6.01 10.42 11.91
CA SER A 330 -6.12 9.99 10.53
C SER A 330 -7.30 10.70 9.87
N TRP A 331 -7.19 10.95 8.57
CA TRP A 331 -8.23 11.65 7.83
C TRP A 331 -8.36 11.12 6.42
N MET A 332 -9.49 11.43 5.81
CA MET A 332 -9.72 11.24 4.39
C MET A 332 -10.25 12.55 3.79
N GLY A 333 -9.67 12.94 2.66
CA GLY A 333 -10.08 14.10 1.89
C GLY A 333 -11.45 13.90 1.23
N GLU A 334 -12.10 15.02 0.86
CA GLU A 334 -13.33 15.01 0.08
C GLU A 334 -13.13 14.23 -1.23
N ARG A 335 -14.08 13.32 -1.54
CA ARG A 335 -14.01 12.49 -2.75
C ARG A 335 -14.70 13.13 -3.95
N SER A 336 -15.69 13.98 -3.71
CA SER A 336 -16.32 14.79 -4.75
C SER A 336 -15.36 15.91 -5.14
N LEU A 337 -15.08 16.06 -6.44
CA LEU A 337 -14.24 17.17 -6.94
C LEU A 337 -14.85 18.52 -6.61
N GLU A 338 -16.18 18.66 -6.72
CA GLU A 338 -16.89 19.88 -6.37
C GLU A 338 -16.69 20.26 -4.89
N ALA A 339 -16.90 19.30 -3.97
CA ALA A 339 -16.69 19.54 -2.54
C ALA A 339 -15.22 19.85 -2.21
N TYR A 340 -14.30 19.16 -2.90
CA TYR A 340 -12.87 19.42 -2.79
C TYR A 340 -12.51 20.84 -3.21
N TYR A 341 -12.97 21.31 -4.38
CA TYR A 341 -12.71 22.65 -4.88
C TYR A 341 -13.33 23.72 -3.98
N ASN A 342 -14.57 23.54 -3.56
CA ASN A 342 -15.25 24.47 -2.65
C ASN A 342 -14.51 24.64 -1.32
N ALA A 343 -13.93 23.56 -0.78
CA ALA A 343 -13.14 23.63 0.44
C ALA A 343 -11.84 24.44 0.24
N ILE A 344 -11.11 24.18 -0.87
CA ILE A 344 -9.88 24.92 -1.21
C ILE A 344 -10.18 26.41 -1.43
N ASP A 345 -11.25 26.75 -2.16
CA ASP A 345 -11.67 28.13 -2.40
C ASP A 345 -12.06 28.85 -1.10
N ALA A 346 -12.58 28.11 -0.14
CA ALA A 346 -12.87 28.62 1.21
C ALA A 346 -11.64 28.69 2.14
N GLY A 347 -10.43 28.34 1.65
CA GLY A 347 -9.20 28.31 2.44
C GLY A 347 -9.18 27.23 3.53
N LYS A 348 -9.91 26.11 3.33
CA LYS A 348 -10.03 25.02 4.28
C LYS A 348 -9.40 23.74 3.75
N LYS A 349 -8.93 22.86 4.68
CA LYS A 349 -8.58 21.48 4.33
C LYS A 349 -9.84 20.74 3.87
N PRO A 350 -9.82 20.05 2.71
CA PRO A 350 -10.97 19.27 2.23
C PRO A 350 -11.13 17.98 3.03
N LEU A 351 -11.77 18.01 4.19
CA LEU A 351 -11.90 16.87 5.12
C LEU A 351 -13.29 16.25 5.07
N MET A 352 -13.42 15.11 4.39
CA MET A 352 -14.62 14.27 4.43
C MET A 352 -14.76 13.58 5.80
N MET A 353 -13.68 13.08 6.35
CA MET A 353 -13.64 12.36 7.63
C MET A 353 -12.32 12.63 8.36
N MET A 354 -12.39 12.69 9.68
CA MET A 354 -11.21 12.73 10.55
C MET A 354 -11.47 11.86 11.77
N MET A 355 -10.46 11.12 12.19
CA MET A 355 -10.52 10.19 13.31
C MET A 355 -9.31 10.38 14.22
N GLN A 356 -9.46 10.03 15.48
CA GLN A 356 -8.37 10.00 16.45
C GLN A 356 -8.30 8.62 17.08
N THR A 357 -7.13 8.03 17.15
CA THR A 357 -6.96 6.76 17.85
C THR A 357 -7.11 6.97 19.36
N THR A 358 -7.83 6.04 19.97
CA THR A 358 -7.96 5.94 21.43
C THR A 358 -7.21 4.71 21.97
N ASP A 359 -6.56 3.97 21.08
CA ASP A 359 -5.83 2.75 21.43
C ASP A 359 -4.44 3.11 21.98
N PRO A 360 -4.17 2.88 23.27
CA PRO A 360 -2.85 3.15 23.84
C PRO A 360 -1.75 2.25 23.25
N GLN A 361 -2.14 1.16 22.59
CA GLN A 361 -1.24 0.17 21.98
C GLN A 361 -1.00 0.44 20.49
N TYR A 362 -1.51 1.54 19.95
CA TYR A 362 -1.54 1.76 18.50
C TYR A 362 -0.14 1.71 17.86
N GLN A 363 0.88 2.26 18.51
CA GLN A 363 2.27 2.21 18.02
C GLN A 363 2.81 0.78 17.96
N TRP A 364 2.49 -0.02 18.95
CA TRP A 364 2.91 -1.42 18.96
C TRP A 364 2.18 -2.25 17.89
N ARG A 365 0.91 -1.98 17.65
CA ARG A 365 0.19 -2.61 16.51
C ARG A 365 0.86 -2.30 15.18
N HIS A 366 1.36 -1.08 14.98
CA HIS A 366 2.15 -0.75 13.80
C HIS A 366 3.49 -1.51 13.75
N GLN A 367 4.17 -1.67 14.87
CA GLN A 367 5.40 -2.48 14.93
C GLN A 367 5.14 -3.95 14.56
N LEU A 368 4.04 -4.53 15.06
CA LEU A 368 3.63 -5.88 14.66
C LEU A 368 3.30 -5.95 13.17
N GLN A 369 2.57 -4.98 12.66
CA GLN A 369 2.23 -4.92 11.23
C GLN A 369 3.49 -4.84 10.38
N ALA A 370 4.44 -3.99 10.73
CA ALA A 370 5.73 -3.88 10.06
C ALA A 370 6.52 -5.20 10.08
N GLY A 371 6.56 -5.85 11.24
CA GLY A 371 7.24 -7.14 11.39
C GLY A 371 6.58 -8.25 10.56
N ILE A 372 5.26 -8.33 10.59
CA ILE A 372 4.50 -9.27 9.75
C ILE A 372 4.72 -9.00 8.26
N GLU A 373 4.77 -7.74 7.85
CA GLU A 373 5.00 -7.37 6.45
C GLU A 373 6.39 -7.79 5.95
N THR A 374 7.39 -7.73 6.80
CA THR A 374 8.77 -8.16 6.50
C THR A 374 9.04 -9.62 6.92
N ALA A 375 7.99 -10.37 7.25
CA ALA A 375 8.03 -11.76 7.68
C ALA A 375 8.90 -12.04 8.93
N ARG A 376 9.16 -11.01 9.75
CA ARG A 376 9.95 -11.12 10.98
C ARG A 376 9.33 -10.28 12.10
N VAL A 377 8.75 -10.94 13.09
CA VAL A 377 8.02 -10.30 14.19
C VAL A 377 8.68 -10.59 15.51
N THR A 378 9.04 -9.54 16.24
CA THR A 378 9.52 -9.67 17.62
C THR A 378 8.34 -9.62 18.60
N LEU A 379 8.24 -10.64 19.43
CA LEU A 379 7.17 -10.81 20.41
C LEU A 379 7.60 -10.43 21.85
N ASP A 380 8.62 -9.58 22.01
CA ASP A 380 9.19 -9.24 23.32
C ASP A 380 8.17 -8.71 24.32
N LYS A 381 7.18 -7.94 23.83
CA LYS A 381 6.11 -7.42 24.70
C LYS A 381 5.11 -8.47 25.15
N PHE A 382 5.09 -9.62 24.49
CA PHE A 382 4.35 -10.79 24.96
C PHE A 382 5.11 -11.64 25.97
N THR A 383 6.39 -11.32 26.27
CA THR A 383 7.24 -12.11 27.20
C THR A 383 6.56 -12.43 28.53
N PRO A 384 5.82 -11.50 29.19
CA PRO A 384 5.10 -11.81 30.43
C PRO A 384 4.03 -12.89 30.28
N HIS A 385 3.64 -13.20 29.05
CA HIS A 385 2.61 -14.17 28.68
C HIS A 385 3.16 -15.31 27.81
N ALA A 386 4.48 -15.45 27.69
CA ALA A 386 5.13 -16.41 26.81
C ALA A 386 4.64 -17.86 27.03
N GLN A 387 4.46 -18.27 28.29
CA GLN A 387 3.94 -19.60 28.60
C GLN A 387 2.49 -19.82 28.12
N GLN A 388 1.66 -18.77 28.17
CA GLN A 388 0.27 -18.84 27.70
C GLN A 388 0.18 -18.90 26.18
N LEU A 389 1.11 -18.27 25.46
CA LEU A 389 1.15 -18.22 24.00
C LEU A 389 1.91 -19.38 23.38
N ALA A 390 2.74 -20.09 24.14
CA ALA A 390 3.56 -21.18 23.63
C ALA A 390 2.77 -22.25 22.86
N PRO A 391 1.56 -22.70 23.29
CA PRO A 391 0.77 -23.65 22.54
C PRO A 391 0.37 -23.15 21.13
N LEU A 392 0.02 -21.85 21.01
CA LEU A 392 -0.33 -21.24 19.74
C LEU A 392 0.89 -21.15 18.79
N LEU A 393 2.03 -20.67 19.32
CA LEU A 393 3.25 -20.55 18.52
C LEU A 393 3.74 -21.91 18.04
N GLN A 394 3.66 -22.93 18.89
CA GLN A 394 3.99 -24.31 18.55
C GLN A 394 3.06 -24.85 17.45
N GLN A 395 1.76 -24.59 17.55
CA GLN A 395 0.77 -25.03 16.57
C GLN A 395 0.98 -24.32 15.21
N TRP A 396 1.27 -23.01 15.19
CA TRP A 396 1.62 -22.31 13.95
C TRP A 396 2.88 -22.86 13.29
N HIS A 397 3.87 -23.23 14.11
CA HIS A 397 5.08 -23.89 13.59
C HIS A 397 4.77 -25.28 12.99
N GLN A 398 3.97 -26.09 13.69
CA GLN A 398 3.52 -27.40 13.19
C GLN A 398 2.66 -27.29 11.92
N ALA A 399 1.86 -26.22 11.80
CA ALA A 399 1.09 -25.92 10.60
C ALA A 399 1.94 -25.35 9.44
N GLY A 400 3.25 -25.23 9.62
CA GLY A 400 4.17 -24.72 8.59
C GLY A 400 4.10 -23.22 8.33
N LEU A 401 3.44 -22.43 9.21
CA LEU A 401 3.32 -20.98 9.06
C LEU A 401 4.58 -20.22 9.50
N THR A 402 5.33 -20.76 10.44
CA THR A 402 6.56 -20.18 10.99
C THR A 402 7.74 -21.14 10.92
N LEU A 403 8.94 -20.59 10.82
CA LEU A 403 10.18 -21.38 10.79
C LEU A 403 10.53 -21.97 12.16
N ASP A 404 10.06 -21.33 13.22
CA ASP A 404 10.27 -21.74 14.60
C ASP A 404 9.13 -21.24 15.49
N ALA A 405 9.09 -21.68 16.75
CA ALA A 405 8.13 -21.26 17.76
C ALA A 405 8.74 -20.30 18.80
N SER A 406 9.70 -19.49 18.40
CA SER A 406 10.43 -18.56 19.27
C SER A 406 9.70 -17.23 19.47
N SER A 407 10.20 -16.40 20.37
CA SER A 407 9.75 -15.02 20.57
C SER A 407 10.04 -14.08 19.38
N CYS A 408 10.88 -14.51 18.43
CA CYS A 408 11.09 -13.85 17.16
C CYS A 408 10.51 -14.73 16.04
N LEU A 409 9.23 -14.54 15.73
CA LEU A 409 8.58 -15.28 14.66
C LEU A 409 9.17 -14.90 13.31
N ARG A 410 9.55 -15.92 12.55
CA ARG A 410 9.93 -15.80 11.14
C ARG A 410 8.93 -16.59 10.32
N LEU A 411 8.23 -15.90 9.43
CA LEU A 411 7.22 -16.53 8.59
C LEU A 411 7.89 -17.34 7.46
N THR A 412 7.33 -18.50 7.18
CA THR A 412 7.60 -19.24 5.94
C THR A 412 6.93 -18.56 4.75
N ASN A 413 7.14 -19.01 3.52
CA ASN A 413 6.37 -18.52 2.37
C ASN A 413 4.86 -18.82 2.54
N GLU A 414 4.49 -19.94 3.15
CA GLU A 414 3.11 -20.24 3.56
C GLU A 414 2.59 -19.18 4.55
N GLY A 415 3.35 -18.91 5.61
CA GLY A 415 2.97 -17.90 6.62
C GLY A 415 2.86 -16.50 6.05
N ARG A 416 3.67 -16.14 5.04
CA ARG A 416 3.56 -14.86 4.32
C ARG A 416 2.26 -14.74 3.54
N PHE A 417 1.80 -15.80 2.90
CA PHE A 417 0.49 -15.79 2.26
C PHE A 417 -0.63 -15.51 3.25
N TRP A 418 -0.56 -16.10 4.44
CA TRP A 418 -1.54 -15.96 5.53
C TRP A 418 -1.18 -14.85 6.53
N ALA A 419 -0.26 -13.97 6.21
CA ALA A 419 0.27 -12.95 7.11
C ALA A 419 -0.81 -12.06 7.73
N SER A 420 -1.88 -11.73 6.99
CA SER A 420 -3.00 -10.93 7.52
C SER A 420 -3.80 -11.66 8.60
N ASN A 421 -3.92 -12.99 8.52
CA ASN A 421 -4.59 -13.81 9.55
C ASN A 421 -3.75 -13.85 10.83
N ILE A 422 -2.44 -14.10 10.68
CA ILE A 422 -1.48 -14.09 11.80
C ILE A 422 -1.47 -12.72 12.48
N LEU A 423 -1.42 -11.63 11.70
CA LEU A 423 -1.47 -10.27 12.23
C LEU A 423 -2.76 -10.01 13.01
N GLN A 424 -3.90 -10.41 12.47
CA GLN A 424 -5.18 -10.24 13.15
C GLN A 424 -5.20 -10.99 14.49
N SER A 425 -4.75 -12.23 14.53
CA SER A 425 -4.64 -13.02 15.77
C SER A 425 -3.76 -12.32 16.80
N LEU A 426 -2.59 -11.84 16.41
CA LEU A 426 -1.69 -11.11 17.32
C LEU A 426 -2.33 -9.80 17.83
N GLN A 427 -3.04 -9.06 16.99
CA GLN A 427 -3.71 -7.83 17.37
C GLN A 427 -4.90 -8.07 18.32
N GLU A 428 -5.62 -9.17 18.17
CA GLU A 428 -6.70 -9.57 19.08
C GLU A 428 -6.12 -9.99 20.44
N LEU A 429 -5.05 -10.77 20.45
CA LEU A 429 -4.34 -11.16 21.66
C LEU A 429 -3.78 -9.97 22.46
N ILE A 430 -3.33 -8.89 21.79
CA ILE A 430 -2.94 -7.64 22.45
C ILE A 430 -4.11 -7.11 23.31
N THR A 431 -5.30 -7.10 22.72
CA THR A 431 -6.50 -6.58 23.39
C THR A 431 -6.91 -7.46 24.56
N GLU A 432 -6.92 -8.78 24.38
CA GLU A 432 -7.33 -9.74 25.42
C GLU A 432 -6.36 -9.78 26.62
N LEU A 433 -5.07 -9.67 26.35
CA LEU A 433 -4.05 -9.68 27.39
C LEU A 433 -3.91 -8.37 28.14
N ASN A 434 -4.60 -7.31 27.69
CA ASN A 434 -4.52 -5.96 28.28
C ASN A 434 -3.06 -5.56 28.60
N LEU A 435 -2.19 -5.72 27.61
CA LEU A 435 -0.73 -5.57 27.76
C LEU A 435 -0.38 -4.14 28.16
N PRO A 436 0.68 -3.93 28.96
CA PRO A 436 1.09 -2.60 29.41
C PRO A 436 1.45 -1.71 28.22
N GLN A 437 1.16 -0.41 28.35
CA GLN A 437 1.52 0.58 27.33
C GLN A 437 3.03 0.53 27.04
N PRO A 438 3.44 0.72 25.78
CA PRO A 438 4.85 0.91 25.48
C PRO A 438 5.33 2.17 26.22
N THR A 439 6.33 2.03 27.07
CA THR A 439 7.10 3.19 27.52
C THR A 439 7.67 3.88 26.29
N ALA A 440 7.59 5.21 26.26
CA ALA A 440 8.09 6.01 25.14
C ALA A 440 9.63 5.89 25.04
N GLU A 441 10.11 4.72 24.65
CA GLU A 441 11.49 4.53 24.29
C GLU A 441 11.68 5.01 22.85
N LYS A 442 12.62 5.91 22.71
CA LYS A 442 13.06 6.54 21.47
C LYS A 442 13.25 5.47 20.39
N ILE A 443 12.40 5.52 19.37
CA ILE A 443 12.65 4.81 18.11
C ILE A 443 13.77 5.59 17.43
N ILE A 444 14.96 4.99 17.42
CA ILE A 444 16.12 5.45 16.63
C ILE A 444 15.88 5.13 15.17
#